data_b060700349e6216e13e500249645c2d7
#
_entry.id   b060700349e6216e13e500249645c2d7
#
_cell.length_a   1.000
_cell.length_b   1.000
_cell.length_c   1.000
_cell.angle_alpha   90.00
_cell.angle_beta   90.00
_cell.angle_gamma   90.00
#
_symmetry.space_group_name_H-M   'P 1'
#
loop_
_entity.id
_entity.type
_entity.pdbx_description
1 polymer ?
#
loop_
_entity_poly.entity_id
_entity_poly.type
_entity_poly.pdbx_seq_one_letter_code
_entity_poly.pdbx_strand_id
1 'polypeptide(L)'
;MSIVRKFFVAFFCTSAVFASAQMPSGEFIEAKGATAAVILAHGRAQGPDGQVVGPLRRAISKEAGLHTLSLQMPVLSTSDYLAYEATFPEAYKTLQAAVTYLQKEKGVSRVYVLGYSMGARMTTAFLAAPDAPKIVGYIGVGVLEGGGELLDANLNIRKLKAPVLDLYADLTPLDLTSAEKRKNLINENYSQVRVGGANHSFKGYDAYLSDEVVGWLKKQEVK
;
A
#
# COMPACT_ATOMS: atom_id res chain seq x y z
N MET A 1 57.70 -40.51 30.53
CA MET A 1 57.31 -39.08 30.41
C MET A 1 56.34 -38.94 29.23
N SER A 2 55.04 -38.81 29.55
CA SER A 2 53.98 -38.69 28.53
C SER A 2 53.57 -37.22 28.44
N ILE A 3 53.71 -36.60 27.27
CA ILE A 3 53.36 -35.19 27.00
C ILE A 3 51.93 -35.18 26.47
N VAL A 4 50.99 -34.74 27.32
CA VAL A 4 49.59 -34.49 26.92
C VAL A 4 49.52 -33.09 26.25
N ARG A 5 49.34 -33.07 24.94
CA ARG A 5 49.06 -31.82 24.18
C ARG A 5 47.57 -31.46 24.36
N LYS A 6 47.27 -30.40 25.09
CA LYS A 6 45.95 -29.80 25.15
C LYS A 6 45.68 -29.02 23.87
N PHE A 7 44.71 -29.47 23.06
CA PHE A 7 44.18 -28.70 21.94
C PHE A 7 43.16 -27.67 22.47
N PHE A 8 43.47 -26.39 22.30
CA PHE A 8 42.52 -25.31 22.53
C PHE A 8 41.75 -25.09 21.22
N VAL A 9 40.45 -25.45 21.22
CA VAL A 9 39.53 -25.11 20.12
C VAL A 9 38.96 -23.71 20.42
N ALA A 10 39.43 -22.71 19.68
CA ALA A 10 38.87 -21.36 19.73
C ALA A 10 37.54 -21.34 18.94
N PHE A 11 36.43 -21.18 19.63
CA PHE A 11 35.11 -20.94 19.02
C PHE A 11 35.06 -19.48 18.55
N PHE A 12 35.23 -19.25 17.25
CA PHE A 12 34.94 -17.94 16.64
C PHE A 12 33.42 -17.79 16.52
N CYS A 13 32.84 -17.02 17.44
CA CYS A 13 31.45 -16.58 17.33
C CYS A 13 31.39 -15.43 16.32
N THR A 14 31.10 -15.74 15.06
CA THR A 14 30.82 -14.71 14.04
C THR A 14 29.43 -14.12 14.32
N SER A 15 29.41 -12.96 14.95
CA SER A 15 28.19 -12.17 15.07
C SER A 15 27.80 -11.67 13.68
N ALA A 16 26.75 -12.25 13.10
CA ALA A 16 26.16 -11.72 11.88
C ALA A 16 25.53 -10.34 12.20
N VAL A 17 26.17 -9.29 11.73
CA VAL A 17 25.59 -7.93 11.75
C VAL A 17 24.47 -7.92 10.70
N PHE A 18 23.23 -8.13 11.15
CA PHE A 18 22.07 -7.91 10.29
C PHE A 18 21.96 -6.40 10.01
N ALA A 19 22.15 -6.00 8.76
CA ALA A 19 21.89 -4.62 8.36
C ALA A 19 20.42 -4.29 8.63
N SER A 20 20.18 -3.26 9.45
CA SER A 20 18.84 -2.74 9.74
C SER A 20 18.19 -2.21 8.47
N ALA A 21 16.92 -2.51 8.26
CA ALA A 21 16.17 -1.99 7.13
C ALA A 21 15.78 -0.53 7.39
N GLN A 22 16.28 0.38 6.55
CA GLN A 22 15.96 1.80 6.68
C GLN A 22 14.51 2.07 6.31
N MET A 23 13.82 2.92 7.09
CA MET A 23 12.48 3.42 6.74
C MET A 23 12.55 4.22 5.43
N PRO A 24 11.75 3.90 4.41
CA PRO A 24 11.65 4.75 3.23
C PRO A 24 11.07 6.11 3.57
N SER A 25 11.31 7.10 2.70
CA SER A 25 10.76 8.44 2.88
C SER A 25 9.23 8.40 2.96
N GLY A 26 8.66 9.03 4.00
CA GLY A 26 7.23 9.01 4.27
C GLY A 26 6.90 9.33 5.72
N GLU A 27 5.63 9.13 6.07
CA GLU A 27 5.05 9.41 7.38
C GLU A 27 4.59 8.11 8.04
N PHE A 28 5.17 7.76 9.18
CA PHE A 28 4.84 6.56 9.95
C PHE A 28 4.04 6.92 11.22
N ILE A 29 2.97 6.19 11.49
CA ILE A 29 2.28 6.21 12.77
C ILE A 29 2.35 4.80 13.37
N GLU A 30 2.96 4.71 14.54
CA GLU A 30 3.03 3.47 15.28
C GLU A 30 1.73 3.24 16.07
N ALA A 31 1.13 2.05 15.92
CA ALA A 31 0.05 1.58 16.77
C ALA A 31 0.61 0.53 17.73
N LYS A 32 0.55 0.83 19.04
CA LYS A 32 1.17 -0.02 20.07
C LYS A 32 0.61 -1.45 20.04
N GLY A 33 1.50 -2.43 19.90
CA GLY A 33 1.13 -3.84 19.90
C GLY A 33 0.53 -4.37 18.59
N ALA A 34 0.45 -3.54 17.55
CA ALA A 34 -0.04 -3.99 16.24
C ALA A 34 0.94 -4.97 15.59
N THR A 35 0.40 -6.00 14.96
CA THR A 35 1.15 -6.95 14.11
C THR A 35 0.79 -6.81 12.63
N ALA A 36 -0.10 -5.86 12.32
CA ALA A 36 -0.52 -5.52 10.97
C ALA A 36 -0.26 -4.05 10.66
N ALA A 37 -0.03 -3.76 9.38
CA ALA A 37 0.22 -2.39 8.90
C ALA A 37 -0.46 -2.11 7.56
N VAL A 38 -0.75 -0.84 7.31
CA VAL A 38 -1.20 -0.35 6.00
C VAL A 38 -0.11 0.56 5.41
N ILE A 39 0.35 0.23 4.21
CA ILE A 39 1.18 1.11 3.37
C ILE A 39 0.24 1.95 2.51
N LEU A 40 0.43 3.28 2.50
CA LEU A 40 -0.39 4.20 1.73
C LEU A 40 0.44 4.90 0.65
N ALA A 41 -0.10 4.96 -0.57
CA ALA A 41 0.49 5.65 -1.72
C ALA A 41 -0.43 6.75 -2.22
N HIS A 42 0.06 8.00 -2.18
CA HIS A 42 -0.71 9.18 -2.55
C HIS A 42 -0.91 9.38 -4.05
N GLY A 43 -1.83 10.25 -4.43
CA GLY A 43 -2.08 10.65 -5.81
C GLY A 43 -1.00 11.56 -6.40
N ARG A 44 -1.15 11.86 -7.69
CA ARG A 44 -0.26 12.77 -8.44
C ARG A 44 -0.18 14.15 -7.76
N ALA A 45 1.01 14.74 -7.77
CA ALA A 45 1.30 16.07 -7.20
C ALA A 45 0.93 16.23 -5.71
N GLN A 46 0.93 15.13 -4.96
CA GLN A 46 0.68 15.12 -3.51
C GLN A 46 1.90 14.61 -2.76
N GLY A 47 1.74 14.37 -1.47
CA GLY A 47 2.74 13.81 -0.58
C GLY A 47 2.11 12.86 0.43
N PRO A 48 2.91 12.35 1.38
CA PRO A 48 2.46 11.34 2.36
C PRO A 48 1.37 11.83 3.32
N ASP A 49 1.18 13.13 3.47
CA ASP A 49 0.06 13.72 4.22
C ASP A 49 -0.99 14.38 3.31
N GLY A 50 -1.06 13.95 2.05
CA GLY A 50 -1.99 14.44 1.04
C GLY A 50 -3.45 14.22 1.42
N GLN A 51 -4.33 14.92 0.68
CA GLN A 51 -5.76 15.08 1.00
C GLN A 51 -6.50 13.77 1.33
N VAL A 52 -6.23 12.67 0.62
CA VAL A 52 -6.89 11.38 0.85
C VAL A 52 -6.08 10.52 1.84
N VAL A 53 -4.78 10.35 1.58
CA VAL A 53 -3.95 9.42 2.37
C VAL A 53 -3.65 9.94 3.79
N GLY A 54 -3.56 11.25 3.99
CA GLY A 54 -3.30 11.85 5.30
C GLY A 54 -4.42 11.57 6.32
N PRO A 55 -5.69 11.94 6.05
CA PRO A 55 -6.82 11.60 6.90
C PRO A 55 -6.95 10.08 7.14
N LEU A 56 -6.85 9.26 6.06
CA LEU A 56 -6.94 7.81 6.16
C LEU A 56 -5.83 7.21 7.03
N ARG A 57 -4.59 7.67 6.89
CA ARG A 57 -3.47 7.25 7.73
C ARG A 57 -3.77 7.41 9.21
N ARG A 58 -4.29 8.59 9.59
CA ARG A 58 -4.64 8.90 10.98
C ARG A 58 -5.82 8.06 11.48
N ALA A 59 -6.89 7.95 10.70
CA ALA A 59 -8.07 7.18 11.06
C ALA A 59 -7.76 5.69 11.22
N ILE A 60 -7.04 5.09 10.27
CA ILE A 60 -6.63 3.68 10.33
C ILE A 60 -5.82 3.40 11.60
N SER A 61 -4.82 4.23 11.91
CA SER A 61 -4.01 4.02 13.11
C SER A 61 -4.83 4.16 14.39
N LYS A 62 -5.66 5.20 14.48
CA LYS A 62 -6.45 5.50 15.68
C LYS A 62 -7.59 4.51 15.91
N GLU A 63 -8.30 4.11 14.85
CA GLU A 63 -9.59 3.43 14.96
C GLU A 63 -9.53 1.94 14.61
N ALA A 64 -8.64 1.54 13.67
CA ALA A 64 -8.38 0.14 13.39
C ALA A 64 -7.19 -0.42 14.20
N GLY A 65 -6.39 0.43 14.86
CA GLY A 65 -5.26 0.01 15.68
C GLY A 65 -4.12 -0.62 14.86
N LEU A 66 -3.94 -0.22 13.61
CA LEU A 66 -2.90 -0.72 12.73
C LEU A 66 -1.76 0.30 12.57
N HIS A 67 -0.52 -0.18 12.39
CA HIS A 67 0.55 0.69 11.91
C HIS A 67 0.17 1.28 10.56
N THR A 68 0.58 2.53 10.30
CA THR A 68 0.42 3.13 8.97
C THR A 68 1.72 3.73 8.50
N LEU A 69 2.08 3.49 7.23
CA LEU A 69 3.24 4.08 6.57
C LEU A 69 2.78 4.70 5.25
N SER A 70 2.59 6.02 5.25
CA SER A 70 2.29 6.76 4.03
C SER A 70 3.58 7.19 3.36
N LEU A 71 3.79 6.71 2.14
CA LEU A 71 5.05 6.86 1.42
C LEU A 71 5.12 8.17 0.64
N GLN A 72 6.33 8.73 0.53
CA GLN A 72 6.63 9.72 -0.50
C GLN A 72 6.82 8.97 -1.83
N MET A 73 5.76 8.95 -2.63
CA MET A 73 5.83 8.39 -3.98
C MET A 73 6.49 9.39 -4.95
N PRO A 74 7.04 8.93 -6.09
CA PRO A 74 7.60 9.82 -7.10
C PRO A 74 6.59 10.87 -7.57
N VAL A 75 7.04 12.12 -7.69
CA VAL A 75 6.23 13.26 -8.15
C VAL A 75 6.94 13.94 -9.31
N LEU A 76 6.22 14.14 -10.42
CA LEU A 76 6.69 14.88 -11.58
C LEU A 76 6.02 16.24 -11.67
N SER A 77 6.76 17.24 -12.17
CA SER A 77 6.27 18.60 -12.44
C SER A 77 5.49 18.70 -13.76
N THR A 78 4.63 17.68 -14.05
CA THR A 78 3.83 17.65 -15.29
C THR A 78 2.38 17.28 -15.00
N SER A 79 1.47 17.78 -15.81
CA SER A 79 0.08 17.36 -15.82
C SER A 79 -0.15 16.07 -16.62
N ASP A 80 0.81 15.66 -17.46
CA ASP A 80 0.73 14.43 -18.22
C ASP A 80 0.93 13.21 -17.31
N TYR A 81 -0.15 12.44 -17.13
CA TYR A 81 -0.11 11.23 -16.30
C TYR A 81 0.66 10.09 -16.96
N LEU A 82 0.80 10.07 -18.30
CA LEU A 82 1.55 9.06 -19.03
C LEU A 82 3.05 9.12 -18.70
N ALA A 83 3.58 10.33 -18.47
CA ALA A 83 4.97 10.51 -18.09
C ALA A 83 5.36 9.79 -16.79
N TYR A 84 4.39 9.50 -15.93
CA TYR A 84 4.63 8.78 -14.67
C TYR A 84 5.07 7.33 -14.85
N GLU A 85 4.85 6.71 -16.01
CA GLU A 85 5.31 5.34 -16.28
C GLU A 85 6.80 5.18 -16.03
N ALA A 86 7.60 6.17 -16.40
CA ALA A 86 9.05 6.18 -16.19
C ALA A 86 9.46 6.16 -14.70
N THR A 87 8.56 6.51 -13.78
CA THR A 87 8.82 6.52 -12.34
C THR A 87 8.48 5.21 -11.62
N PHE A 88 7.85 4.26 -12.31
CA PHE A 88 7.40 3.00 -11.68
C PHE A 88 8.54 2.16 -11.08
N PRO A 89 9.74 2.07 -11.71
CA PRO A 89 10.86 1.37 -11.08
C PRO A 89 11.28 1.97 -9.71
N GLU A 90 11.20 3.31 -9.56
CA GLU A 90 11.46 3.99 -8.29
C GLU A 90 10.33 3.72 -7.29
N ALA A 91 9.07 3.83 -7.73
CA ALA A 91 7.91 3.51 -6.91
C ALA A 91 7.98 2.07 -6.37
N TYR A 92 8.39 1.11 -7.18
CA TYR A 92 8.53 -0.30 -6.77
C TYR A 92 9.61 -0.48 -5.71
N LYS A 93 10.77 0.18 -5.86
CA LYS A 93 11.81 0.16 -4.83
C LYS A 93 11.31 0.72 -3.50
N THR A 94 10.57 1.81 -3.55
CA THR A 94 9.98 2.46 -2.36
C THR A 94 8.96 1.55 -1.68
N LEU A 95 8.06 0.93 -2.44
CA LEU A 95 7.06 -0.01 -1.93
C LEU A 95 7.71 -1.26 -1.33
N GLN A 96 8.71 -1.84 -2.01
CA GLN A 96 9.44 -3.01 -1.51
C GLN A 96 10.21 -2.68 -0.23
N ALA A 97 10.85 -1.50 -0.16
CA ALA A 97 11.53 -1.04 1.05
C ALA A 97 10.57 -0.87 2.22
N ALA A 98 9.35 -0.37 1.98
CA ALA A 98 8.31 -0.24 2.99
C ALA A 98 7.88 -1.59 3.56
N VAL A 99 7.62 -2.57 2.71
CA VAL A 99 7.30 -3.93 3.15
C VAL A 99 8.43 -4.51 3.99
N THR A 100 9.66 -4.38 3.51
CA THR A 100 10.86 -4.90 4.20
C THR A 100 11.05 -4.23 5.56
N TYR A 101 10.91 -2.90 5.63
CA TYR A 101 11.01 -2.15 6.90
C TYR A 101 9.94 -2.59 7.91
N LEU A 102 8.68 -2.65 7.49
CA LEU A 102 7.59 -3.05 8.38
C LEU A 102 7.78 -4.48 8.91
N GLN A 103 8.22 -5.41 8.07
CA GLN A 103 8.42 -6.79 8.48
C GLN A 103 9.65 -6.97 9.39
N LYS A 104 10.79 -6.35 9.04
CA LYS A 104 12.05 -6.57 9.76
C LYS A 104 12.19 -5.70 11.00
N GLU A 105 11.77 -4.43 10.94
CA GLU A 105 12.02 -3.47 12.01
C GLU A 105 10.80 -3.27 12.92
N LYS A 106 9.59 -3.53 12.41
CA LYS A 106 8.34 -3.36 13.16
C LYS A 106 7.63 -4.67 13.52
N GLY A 107 8.19 -5.82 13.10
CA GLY A 107 7.62 -7.13 13.40
C GLY A 107 6.24 -7.37 12.76
N VAL A 108 5.91 -6.62 11.71
CA VAL A 108 4.63 -6.73 11.01
C VAL A 108 4.57 -8.04 10.23
N SER A 109 3.56 -8.85 10.49
CA SER A 109 3.31 -10.10 9.78
C SER A 109 2.24 -9.97 8.68
N ARG A 110 1.38 -8.94 8.76
CA ARG A 110 0.24 -8.73 7.87
C ARG A 110 0.30 -7.32 7.28
N VAL A 111 0.54 -7.22 5.97
CA VAL A 111 0.66 -5.95 5.27
C VAL A 111 -0.56 -5.75 4.36
N TYR A 112 -1.25 -4.64 4.54
CA TYR A 112 -2.23 -4.09 3.60
C TYR A 112 -1.58 -3.00 2.77
N VAL A 113 -2.10 -2.77 1.57
CA VAL A 113 -1.68 -1.67 0.71
C VAL A 113 -2.89 -0.84 0.30
N LEU A 114 -2.78 0.48 0.41
CA LEU A 114 -3.76 1.45 -0.04
C LEU A 114 -3.14 2.34 -1.11
N GLY A 115 -3.80 2.45 -2.25
CA GLY A 115 -3.41 3.35 -3.32
C GLY A 115 -4.51 4.35 -3.67
N TYR A 116 -4.16 5.63 -3.80
CA TYR A 116 -5.07 6.66 -4.28
C TYR A 116 -4.61 7.19 -5.65
N SER A 117 -5.51 7.20 -6.64
CA SER A 117 -5.27 7.81 -7.96
C SER A 117 -3.98 7.30 -8.63
N MET A 118 -2.94 8.12 -8.81
CA MET A 118 -1.63 7.68 -9.33
C MET A 118 -0.99 6.64 -8.40
N GLY A 119 -1.13 6.80 -7.09
CA GLY A 119 -0.69 5.76 -6.13
C GLY A 119 -1.40 4.42 -6.34
N ALA A 120 -2.68 4.42 -6.74
CA ALA A 120 -3.38 3.18 -7.08
C ALA A 120 -2.80 2.53 -8.35
N ARG A 121 -2.41 3.33 -9.36
CA ARG A 121 -1.73 2.79 -10.57
C ARG A 121 -0.39 2.15 -10.21
N MET A 122 0.44 2.83 -9.41
CA MET A 122 1.76 2.33 -8.99
C MET A 122 1.65 1.08 -8.12
N THR A 123 0.75 1.08 -7.15
CA THR A 123 0.58 -0.04 -6.22
C THR A 123 -0.04 -1.27 -6.88
N THR A 124 -1.04 -1.10 -7.74
CA THR A 124 -1.63 -2.25 -8.45
C THR A 124 -0.66 -2.87 -9.44
N ALA A 125 0.13 -2.06 -10.16
CA ALA A 125 1.16 -2.56 -11.07
C ALA A 125 2.28 -3.30 -10.29
N PHE A 126 2.74 -2.76 -9.17
CA PHE A 126 3.71 -3.42 -8.29
C PHE A 126 3.19 -4.77 -7.78
N LEU A 127 1.95 -4.82 -7.30
CA LEU A 127 1.34 -6.02 -6.74
C LEU A 127 0.93 -7.06 -7.80
N ALA A 128 0.78 -6.64 -9.05
CA ALA A 128 0.51 -7.53 -10.18
C ALA A 128 1.77 -8.19 -10.76
N ALA A 129 2.97 -7.75 -10.35
CA ALA A 129 4.24 -8.33 -10.79
C ALA A 129 4.43 -9.76 -10.25
N PRO A 130 5.12 -10.65 -10.99
CA PRO A 130 5.31 -12.05 -10.57
C PRO A 130 6.03 -12.24 -9.24
N ASP A 131 6.93 -11.32 -8.89
CA ASP A 131 7.75 -11.30 -7.68
C ASP A 131 7.19 -10.39 -6.58
N ALA A 132 5.94 -9.94 -6.72
CA ALA A 132 5.28 -9.08 -5.75
C ALA A 132 5.25 -9.71 -4.35
N PRO A 133 5.46 -8.91 -3.29
CA PRO A 133 5.33 -9.41 -1.93
C PRO A 133 3.88 -9.84 -1.64
N LYS A 134 3.73 -10.82 -0.76
CA LYS A 134 2.40 -11.21 -0.29
C LYS A 134 1.82 -10.10 0.59
N ILE A 135 0.60 -9.70 0.27
CA ILE A 135 -0.22 -8.80 1.08
C ILE A 135 -1.49 -9.52 1.53
N VAL A 136 -2.11 -9.02 2.59
CA VAL A 136 -3.35 -9.60 3.15
C VAL A 136 -4.61 -8.85 2.72
N GLY A 137 -4.47 -7.70 2.06
CA GLY A 137 -5.58 -6.96 1.46
C GLY A 137 -5.12 -5.71 0.72
N TYR A 138 -5.94 -5.26 -0.23
CA TYR A 138 -5.70 -4.05 -1.03
C TYR A 138 -6.88 -3.10 -0.94
N ILE A 139 -6.60 -1.81 -0.84
CA ILE A 139 -7.60 -0.74 -0.84
C ILE A 139 -7.28 0.23 -1.98
N GLY A 140 -8.19 0.33 -2.93
CA GLY A 140 -8.11 1.28 -4.04
C GLY A 140 -9.06 2.45 -3.84
N VAL A 141 -8.57 3.68 -3.95
CA VAL A 141 -9.38 4.90 -3.92
C VAL A 141 -9.18 5.64 -5.23
N GLY A 142 -10.26 5.84 -6.00
CA GLY A 142 -10.18 6.46 -7.31
C GLY A 142 -9.28 5.70 -8.28
N VAL A 143 -9.51 4.40 -8.41
CA VAL A 143 -8.77 3.51 -9.32
C VAL A 143 -9.16 3.79 -10.76
N LEU A 144 -8.21 4.16 -11.61
CA LEU A 144 -8.45 4.59 -12.99
C LEU A 144 -7.84 3.64 -14.02
N GLU A 145 -8.56 3.48 -15.12
CA GLU A 145 -8.09 2.74 -16.32
C GLU A 145 -7.20 3.57 -17.24
N GLY A 146 -6.62 2.91 -18.23
CA GLY A 146 -5.93 3.53 -19.38
C GLY A 146 -4.47 3.90 -19.12
N GLY A 147 -3.78 4.21 -20.21
CA GLY A 147 -2.37 4.60 -20.20
C GLY A 147 -1.39 3.45 -20.49
N GLY A 148 -1.86 2.32 -21.00
CA GLY A 148 -1.01 1.16 -21.26
C GLY A 148 -0.97 0.18 -20.08
N GLU A 149 -0.27 -0.93 -20.24
CA GLU A 149 -0.35 -2.07 -19.31
C GLU A 149 0.09 -1.71 -17.88
N LEU A 150 1.15 -0.92 -17.71
CA LEU A 150 1.63 -0.53 -16.38
C LEU A 150 0.69 0.49 -15.72
N LEU A 151 0.22 1.48 -16.46
CA LEU A 151 -0.61 2.55 -15.93
C LEU A 151 -2.07 2.15 -15.75
N ASP A 152 -2.55 1.10 -16.43
CA ASP A 152 -3.95 0.69 -16.32
C ASP A 152 -4.21 -0.08 -15.04
N ALA A 153 -4.67 0.64 -14.01
CA ALA A 153 -4.98 0.02 -12.74
C ALA A 153 -6.17 -0.97 -12.83
N ASN A 154 -7.06 -0.85 -13.81
CA ASN A 154 -8.13 -1.82 -14.04
C ASN A 154 -7.59 -3.19 -14.50
N LEU A 155 -6.56 -3.19 -15.34
CA LEU A 155 -5.89 -4.43 -15.76
C LEU A 155 -5.11 -5.06 -14.61
N ASN A 156 -4.43 -4.24 -13.81
CA ASN A 156 -3.57 -4.72 -12.75
C ASN A 156 -4.34 -5.22 -11.53
N ILE A 157 -5.40 -4.54 -11.11
CA ILE A 157 -6.20 -4.94 -9.94
C ILE A 157 -6.86 -6.32 -10.14
N ARG A 158 -7.16 -6.71 -11.40
CA ARG A 158 -7.71 -8.03 -11.74
C ARG A 158 -6.75 -9.19 -11.44
N LYS A 159 -5.45 -8.91 -11.37
CA LYS A 159 -4.40 -9.90 -11.11
C LYS A 159 -4.19 -10.13 -9.61
N LEU A 160 -4.75 -9.27 -8.75
CA LEU A 160 -4.60 -9.36 -7.30
C LEU A 160 -5.40 -10.55 -6.76
N LYS A 161 -4.77 -11.31 -5.86
CA LYS A 161 -5.39 -12.47 -5.19
C LYS A 161 -5.88 -12.15 -3.78
N ALA A 162 -5.38 -11.07 -3.20
CA ALA A 162 -5.79 -10.60 -1.88
C ALA A 162 -7.19 -9.97 -1.95
N PRO A 163 -7.95 -9.95 -0.85
CA PRO A 163 -9.20 -9.20 -0.76
C PRO A 163 -9.03 -7.73 -1.15
N VAL A 164 -10.00 -7.17 -1.85
CA VAL A 164 -9.97 -5.80 -2.37
C VAL A 164 -11.17 -5.00 -1.86
N LEU A 165 -10.90 -3.76 -1.42
CA LEU A 165 -11.89 -2.70 -1.26
C LEU A 165 -11.62 -1.64 -2.34
N ASP A 166 -12.61 -1.36 -3.20
CA ASP A 166 -12.52 -0.40 -4.30
C ASP A 166 -13.52 0.74 -4.09
N LEU A 167 -13.02 1.95 -3.72
CA LEU A 167 -13.85 3.13 -3.52
C LEU A 167 -13.73 4.06 -4.73
N TYR A 168 -14.87 4.43 -5.33
CA TYR A 168 -14.90 5.28 -6.52
C TYR A 168 -15.84 6.48 -6.39
N ALA A 169 -15.44 7.59 -7.00
CA ALA A 169 -16.24 8.81 -7.10
C ALA A 169 -17.27 8.70 -8.24
N ASP A 170 -18.46 9.22 -8.04
CA ASP A 170 -19.53 9.10 -9.05
C ASP A 170 -19.77 10.37 -9.89
N LEU A 171 -19.18 11.50 -9.50
CA LEU A 171 -19.29 12.75 -10.29
C LEU A 171 -18.17 12.91 -11.32
N THR A 172 -17.11 12.10 -11.26
CA THR A 172 -16.05 12.13 -12.27
C THR A 172 -16.31 11.02 -13.30
N PRO A 173 -16.55 11.37 -14.58
CA PRO A 173 -16.89 10.37 -15.61
C PRO A 173 -15.88 9.24 -15.74
N LEU A 174 -14.57 9.53 -15.63
CA LEU A 174 -13.52 8.53 -15.72
C LEU A 174 -13.51 7.57 -14.51
N ASP A 175 -13.78 8.07 -13.29
CA ASP A 175 -13.93 7.19 -12.10
C ASP A 175 -15.11 6.25 -12.30
N LEU A 176 -16.26 6.78 -12.71
CA LEU A 176 -17.47 6.01 -12.91
C LEU A 176 -17.28 4.94 -14.00
N THR A 177 -16.76 5.31 -15.18
CA THR A 177 -16.53 4.36 -16.28
C THR A 177 -15.50 3.30 -15.90
N SER A 178 -14.43 3.68 -15.20
CA SER A 178 -13.44 2.73 -14.70
C SER A 178 -14.03 1.75 -13.69
N ALA A 179 -14.87 2.22 -12.77
CA ALA A 179 -15.54 1.39 -11.78
C ALA A 179 -16.56 0.43 -12.42
N GLU A 180 -17.37 0.90 -13.37
CA GLU A 180 -18.32 0.06 -14.09
C GLU A 180 -17.64 -1.12 -14.82
N LYS A 181 -16.45 -0.90 -15.41
CA LYS A 181 -15.65 -1.96 -16.03
C LYS A 181 -15.11 -2.99 -15.03
N ARG A 182 -15.00 -2.64 -13.75
CA ARG A 182 -14.60 -3.56 -12.66
C ARG A 182 -15.77 -4.24 -11.97
N LYS A 183 -17.00 -3.87 -12.30
CA LYS A 183 -18.19 -4.39 -11.64
C LYS A 183 -18.30 -5.92 -11.68
N ASN A 184 -17.78 -6.54 -12.73
CA ASN A 184 -17.74 -8.00 -12.88
C ASN A 184 -16.73 -8.70 -11.94
N LEU A 185 -15.91 -7.96 -11.19
CA LEU A 185 -14.98 -8.50 -10.19
C LEU A 185 -15.64 -8.64 -8.81
N ILE A 186 -16.81 -8.01 -8.60
CA ILE A 186 -17.50 -8.02 -7.29
C ILE A 186 -17.83 -9.46 -6.91
N ASN A 187 -17.30 -9.88 -5.76
CA ASN A 187 -17.55 -11.18 -5.14
C ASN A 187 -17.19 -11.09 -3.63
N GLU A 188 -17.07 -12.20 -2.94
CA GLU A 188 -16.71 -12.27 -1.52
C GLU A 188 -15.34 -11.67 -1.17
N ASN A 189 -14.43 -11.61 -2.16
CA ASN A 189 -13.07 -11.06 -2.01
C ASN A 189 -12.89 -9.69 -2.68
N TYR A 190 -13.89 -9.18 -3.40
CA TYR A 190 -13.84 -7.87 -4.06
C TYR A 190 -15.09 -7.07 -3.75
N SER A 191 -14.96 -6.07 -2.90
CA SER A 191 -16.02 -5.13 -2.55
C SER A 191 -15.83 -3.81 -3.29
N GLN A 192 -16.91 -3.30 -3.89
CA GLN A 192 -16.91 -2.00 -4.56
C GLN A 192 -17.88 -1.05 -3.87
N VAL A 193 -17.43 0.15 -3.52
CA VAL A 193 -18.18 1.17 -2.82
C VAL A 193 -18.24 2.45 -3.64
N ARG A 194 -19.46 2.89 -3.95
CA ARG A 194 -19.74 4.17 -4.59
C ARG A 194 -19.75 5.29 -3.55
N VAL A 195 -18.91 6.30 -3.73
CA VAL A 195 -18.91 7.52 -2.92
C VAL A 195 -19.80 8.55 -3.61
N GLY A 196 -21.09 8.56 -3.20
CA GLY A 196 -22.12 9.38 -3.83
C GLY A 196 -21.86 10.87 -3.67
N GLY A 197 -21.90 11.63 -4.76
CA GLY A 197 -21.65 13.08 -4.78
C GLY A 197 -20.17 13.47 -4.73
N ALA A 198 -19.24 12.51 -4.70
CA ALA A 198 -17.82 12.78 -4.72
C ALA A 198 -17.29 12.96 -6.15
N ASN A 199 -16.32 13.86 -6.32
CA ASN A 199 -15.43 13.87 -7.49
C ASN A 199 -14.12 13.15 -7.17
N HIS A 200 -13.22 13.02 -8.16
CA HIS A 200 -11.95 12.30 -8.04
C HIS A 200 -11.05 12.77 -6.89
N SER A 201 -11.17 14.02 -6.44
CA SER A 201 -10.38 14.54 -5.32
C SER A 201 -10.86 14.04 -3.95
N PHE A 202 -12.10 13.57 -3.84
CA PHE A 202 -12.78 13.16 -2.60
C PHE A 202 -12.76 14.26 -1.52
N LYS A 203 -12.64 15.52 -1.92
CA LYS A 203 -12.64 16.66 -0.97
C LYS A 203 -13.94 16.72 -0.20
N GLY A 204 -13.83 16.72 1.16
CA GLY A 204 -14.99 16.74 2.06
C GLY A 204 -15.60 15.38 2.34
N TYR A 205 -15.00 14.29 1.85
CA TYR A 205 -15.43 12.91 2.11
C TYR A 205 -14.51 12.14 3.07
N ASP A 206 -13.61 12.83 3.79
CA ASP A 206 -12.61 12.21 4.65
C ASP A 206 -13.23 11.26 5.69
N ALA A 207 -14.32 11.70 6.35
CA ALA A 207 -15.03 10.89 7.34
C ALA A 207 -15.64 9.63 6.69
N TYR A 208 -16.34 9.79 5.56
CA TYR A 208 -16.94 8.68 4.84
C TYR A 208 -15.92 7.64 4.39
N LEU A 209 -14.81 8.11 3.76
CA LEU A 209 -13.72 7.22 3.36
C LEU A 209 -13.10 6.49 4.55
N SER A 210 -12.94 7.20 5.68
CA SER A 210 -12.38 6.61 6.90
C SER A 210 -13.28 5.52 7.46
N ASP A 211 -14.59 5.75 7.54
CA ASP A 211 -15.56 4.77 8.03
C ASP A 211 -15.57 3.50 7.19
N GLU A 212 -15.58 3.64 5.84
CA GLU A 212 -15.55 2.50 4.92
C GLU A 212 -14.24 1.70 5.02
N VAL A 213 -13.10 2.41 5.01
CA VAL A 213 -11.77 1.76 5.06
C VAL A 213 -11.54 1.09 6.42
N VAL A 214 -11.81 1.78 7.52
CA VAL A 214 -11.64 1.25 8.88
C VAL A 214 -12.60 0.08 9.11
N GLY A 215 -13.85 0.22 8.69
CA GLY A 215 -14.86 -0.84 8.79
C GLY A 215 -14.47 -2.09 8.02
N TRP A 216 -13.91 -1.93 6.81
CA TRP A 216 -13.43 -3.04 6.01
C TRP A 216 -12.19 -3.70 6.65
N LEU A 217 -11.20 -2.92 7.09
CA LEU A 217 -9.99 -3.43 7.75
C LEU A 217 -10.34 -4.23 9.00
N LYS A 218 -11.22 -3.73 9.87
CA LYS A 218 -11.67 -4.47 11.06
C LYS A 218 -12.28 -5.83 10.71
N LYS A 219 -13.06 -5.90 9.62
CA LYS A 219 -13.62 -7.18 9.14
C LYS A 219 -12.54 -8.15 8.63
N GLN A 220 -11.43 -7.66 8.07
CA GLN A 220 -10.32 -8.51 7.64
C GLN A 220 -9.46 -9.01 8.81
N GLU A 221 -9.35 -8.21 9.90
CA GLU A 221 -8.55 -8.56 11.07
C GLU A 221 -9.17 -9.66 11.96
N VAL A 222 -10.46 -9.93 11.83
CA VAL A 222 -11.15 -11.01 12.58
C VAL A 222 -11.31 -12.32 11.80
N LYS A 223 -10.86 -12.36 10.53
CA LYS A 223 -10.81 -13.58 9.71
C LYS A 223 -9.50 -14.33 9.91
#